data_4bfede5c670c1806abc9e1dd6ac00a8d
#
_entry.id   4bfede5c670c1806abc9e1dd6ac00a8d
#
_cell.length_a   1.000
_cell.length_b   1.000
_cell.length_c   1.000
_cell.angle_alpha   90.00
_cell.angle_beta   90.00
_cell.angle_gamma   90.00
#
_symmetry.space_group_name_H-M   'P 1'
#
loop_
_entity.id
_entity.type
_entity.pdbx_description
1 polymer ?
#
loop_
_entity_poly.entity_id
_entity_poly.type
_entity_poly.pdbx_seq_one_letter_code
_entity_poly.pdbx_strand_id
1 'polypeptide(L)'
;MIIADLVAVPIRSGFFSDDQAAIRTGAAHDGFTYRGRPLTPGFRSIRQPGEAVSVLLLLDDGQIAHGDCAAVQYSGVGGREPLFLARPAAEVIERHLVPLLRGREITNFRDAAREVDALMVDGQRLHPAIRYGVTQALLDAVARARGTTMAEVVRDEYATGIAIVPVPLFVQSGDDRYTNVDKMVLKEADVLPHGLINEVDTKLGRDGELLLEYVAWVRDRIITLRARPDYSPRLHFDVYGTIGLVFDGDVERVAGYLTRLGETAKPFAVCVEHVIDAGSRDAQVRVFAGLRAALRARGSEVRIAVDEWCNTLEDIEVFVAAQAADVIHVKTPDLGGINNTIEALLLVARQGLAAYCGGSSNETDRSAQITAHIAMACGAAQVLAKPGMGVDEGMMIVGNEMARVAALVAARGRAPA
;
A
#
# COMPACT_ATOMS: atom_id res chain seq x y z
N MET A 1 -15.26 -26.51 3.30
CA MET A 1 -14.79 -26.30 4.68
C MET A 1 -15.82 -25.50 5.46
N ILE A 2 -15.96 -25.80 6.74
CA ILE A 2 -16.88 -25.11 7.64
C ILE A 2 -16.06 -24.30 8.64
N ILE A 3 -16.45 -23.05 8.88
CA ILE A 3 -15.88 -22.22 9.94
C ILE A 3 -16.52 -22.67 11.26
N ALA A 4 -15.80 -23.40 12.09
CA ALA A 4 -16.30 -23.88 13.38
C ALA A 4 -16.47 -22.71 14.38
N ASP A 5 -15.52 -21.78 14.40
CA ASP A 5 -15.58 -20.56 15.22
C ASP A 5 -14.69 -19.44 14.66
N LEU A 6 -14.86 -18.24 15.21
CA LEU A 6 -14.04 -17.08 14.93
C LEU A 6 -13.64 -16.40 16.24
N VAL A 7 -12.35 -16.03 16.34
CA VAL A 7 -11.81 -15.30 17.49
C VAL A 7 -11.14 -14.03 17.01
N ALA A 8 -11.45 -12.89 17.63
CA ALA A 8 -10.86 -11.59 17.35
C ALA A 8 -9.91 -11.17 18.49
N VAL A 9 -8.63 -10.97 18.18
CA VAL A 9 -7.60 -10.68 19.20
C VAL A 9 -6.98 -9.32 18.94
N PRO A 10 -7.12 -8.34 19.87
CA PRO A 10 -6.37 -7.08 19.78
C PRO A 10 -4.86 -7.32 19.79
N ILE A 11 -4.18 -6.79 18.79
CA ILE A 11 -2.73 -6.87 18.60
C ILE A 11 -2.13 -5.49 18.28
N ARG A 12 -0.85 -5.42 18.04
CA ARG A 12 -0.14 -4.22 17.59
C ARG A 12 0.05 -4.27 16.08
N SER A 13 -0.04 -3.10 15.46
CA SER A 13 0.42 -2.91 14.09
C SER A 13 1.94 -2.67 14.04
N GLY A 14 2.50 -2.65 12.83
CA GLY A 14 3.93 -2.53 12.62
C GLY A 14 4.50 -1.13 12.79
N PHE A 15 3.67 -0.11 13.03
CA PHE A 15 4.12 1.28 13.18
C PHE A 15 3.22 2.07 14.16
N PHE A 16 3.04 3.35 13.91
CA PHE A 16 2.30 4.28 14.75
C PHE A 16 1.15 4.91 13.96
N SER A 17 0.11 5.31 14.66
CA SER A 17 -0.94 6.17 14.11
C SER A 17 -0.62 7.62 14.46
N ASP A 18 -0.63 8.50 13.44
CA ASP A 18 -0.29 9.91 13.55
C ASP A 18 -1.51 10.79 13.26
N ASP A 19 -1.77 11.74 14.15
CA ASP A 19 -2.77 12.79 13.92
C ASP A 19 -2.21 13.83 12.92
N GLN A 20 -2.42 13.57 11.64
CA GLN A 20 -1.91 14.42 10.58
C GLN A 20 -2.49 15.85 10.63
N ALA A 21 -3.71 16.03 11.12
CA ALA A 21 -4.29 17.36 11.29
C ALA A 21 -3.46 18.21 12.27
N ALA A 22 -3.05 17.63 13.40
CA ALA A 22 -2.18 18.31 14.37
C ALA A 22 -0.77 18.56 13.80
N ILE A 23 -0.20 17.60 13.07
CA ILE A 23 1.13 17.72 12.46
C ILE A 23 1.13 18.86 11.41
N ARG A 24 0.15 18.89 10.52
CA ARG A 24 0.01 19.94 9.49
C ARG A 24 -0.22 21.34 10.08
N THR A 25 -0.78 21.45 11.26
CA THR A 25 -0.95 22.75 11.96
C THR A 25 0.27 23.17 12.78
N GLY A 26 1.40 22.48 12.65
CA GLY A 26 2.68 22.89 13.22
C GLY A 26 2.99 22.29 14.60
N ALA A 27 2.50 21.07 14.88
CA ALA A 27 2.94 20.35 16.08
C ALA A 27 4.45 20.15 16.08
N ALA A 28 5.12 20.64 17.12
CA ALA A 28 6.56 20.57 17.22
C ALA A 28 7.03 19.16 17.59
N HIS A 29 8.10 18.71 16.97
CA HIS A 29 8.77 17.46 17.35
C HIS A 29 9.32 17.48 18.77
N ASP A 30 9.29 16.33 19.42
CA ASP A 30 9.91 16.05 20.72
C ASP A 30 10.58 14.67 20.64
N GLY A 31 11.75 14.61 20.06
CA GLY A 31 12.37 13.35 19.66
C GLY A 31 11.51 12.61 18.64
N PHE A 32 11.12 11.36 18.93
CA PHE A 32 10.28 10.55 18.06
C PHE A 32 8.78 10.88 18.16
N THR A 33 8.36 11.72 19.11
CA THR A 33 6.95 12.12 19.30
C THR A 33 6.73 13.61 19.00
N TYR A 34 5.55 14.12 19.31
CA TYR A 34 5.15 15.51 19.10
C TYR A 34 4.65 16.14 20.39
N ARG A 35 4.89 17.45 20.55
CA ARG A 35 4.31 18.28 21.60
C ARG A 35 2.94 18.79 21.17
N GLY A 36 2.01 18.85 22.12
CA GLY A 36 0.68 19.40 21.90
C GLY A 36 -0.43 18.40 22.17
N ARG A 37 -1.63 18.77 21.74
CA ARG A 37 -2.83 17.93 21.85
C ARG A 37 -3.27 17.48 20.47
N PRO A 38 -3.83 16.26 20.34
CA PRO A 38 -4.40 15.82 19.08
C PRO A 38 -5.61 16.68 18.70
N LEU A 39 -5.86 16.79 17.41
CA LEU A 39 -7.00 17.49 16.81
C LEU A 39 -8.06 16.52 16.25
N THR A 40 -7.62 15.36 15.75
CA THR A 40 -8.53 14.37 15.17
C THR A 40 -9.20 13.55 16.28
N PRO A 41 -10.53 13.38 16.26
CA PRO A 41 -11.24 12.56 17.22
C PRO A 41 -10.70 11.12 17.29
N GLY A 42 -10.64 10.57 18.50
CA GLY A 42 -10.14 9.22 18.76
C GLY A 42 -8.66 9.15 19.12
N PHE A 43 -7.84 10.12 18.71
CA PHE A 43 -6.44 10.17 19.12
C PHE A 43 -6.29 10.61 20.58
N ARG A 44 -5.40 9.94 21.31
CA ARG A 44 -5.01 10.27 22.70
C ARG A 44 -3.73 11.11 22.76
N SER A 45 -2.90 11.00 21.74
CA SER A 45 -1.68 11.79 21.51
C SER A 45 -1.49 11.95 20.00
N ILE A 46 -0.70 12.95 19.59
CA ILE A 46 -0.47 13.24 18.16
C ILE A 46 0.17 12.03 17.45
N ARG A 47 1.10 11.35 18.12
CA ARG A 47 1.60 10.01 17.71
C ARG A 47 1.27 9.01 18.79
N GLN A 48 0.66 7.91 18.43
CA GLN A 48 0.35 6.80 19.33
C GLN A 48 0.67 5.46 18.68
N PRO A 49 0.92 4.40 19.47
CA PRO A 49 1.12 3.06 18.90
C PRO A 49 -0.03 2.68 17.99
N GLY A 50 0.29 2.17 16.80
CA GLY A 50 -0.70 1.62 15.91
C GLY A 50 -1.32 0.35 16.50
N GLU A 51 -2.63 0.20 16.30
CA GLU A 51 -3.41 -0.95 16.78
C GLU A 51 -3.92 -1.78 15.60
N ALA A 52 -4.05 -3.09 15.83
CA ALA A 52 -4.60 -4.04 14.86
C ALA A 52 -5.42 -5.12 15.56
N VAL A 53 -6.20 -5.89 14.82
CA VAL A 53 -6.94 -7.05 15.33
C VAL A 53 -6.62 -8.26 14.49
N SER A 54 -6.12 -9.33 15.09
CA SER A 54 -5.99 -10.61 14.40
C SER A 54 -7.32 -11.37 14.43
N VAL A 55 -7.78 -11.78 13.27
CA VAL A 55 -8.98 -12.60 13.08
C VAL A 55 -8.57 -14.02 12.83
N LEU A 56 -8.89 -14.92 13.75
CA LEU A 56 -8.57 -16.33 13.68
C LEU A 56 -9.84 -17.11 13.32
N LEU A 57 -9.85 -17.81 12.19
CA LEU A 57 -10.91 -18.72 11.79
C LEU A 57 -10.52 -20.15 12.17
N LEU A 58 -11.27 -20.74 13.08
CA LEU A 58 -11.12 -22.15 13.46
C LEU A 58 -11.94 -22.98 12.47
N LEU A 59 -11.29 -23.88 11.74
CA LEU A 59 -11.93 -24.71 10.73
C LEU A 59 -12.35 -26.08 11.32
N ASP A 60 -13.34 -26.71 10.70
CA ASP A 60 -13.91 -27.98 11.12
C ASP A 60 -12.92 -29.16 11.07
N ASP A 61 -11.84 -29.03 10.29
CA ASP A 61 -10.73 -29.99 10.23
C ASP A 61 -9.61 -29.74 11.26
N GLY A 62 -9.78 -28.74 12.14
CA GLY A 62 -8.83 -28.33 13.15
C GLY A 62 -7.73 -27.37 12.68
N GLN A 63 -7.70 -26.99 11.41
CA GLN A 63 -6.81 -25.95 10.94
C GLN A 63 -7.24 -24.57 11.45
N ILE A 64 -6.30 -23.64 11.54
CA ILE A 64 -6.54 -22.24 11.89
C ILE A 64 -6.06 -21.36 10.74
N ALA A 65 -6.98 -20.61 10.16
CA ALA A 65 -6.66 -19.58 9.19
C ALA A 65 -6.72 -18.19 9.84
N HIS A 66 -5.92 -17.22 9.37
CA HIS A 66 -5.94 -15.90 9.97
C HIS A 66 -5.61 -14.78 9.02
N GLY A 67 -6.13 -13.59 9.37
CA GLY A 67 -5.84 -12.32 8.73
C GLY A 67 -5.90 -11.19 9.74
N ASP A 68 -5.30 -10.06 9.43
CA ASP A 68 -5.16 -8.95 10.37
C ASP A 68 -5.86 -7.69 9.87
N CYS A 69 -6.74 -7.16 10.72
CA CYS A 69 -7.38 -5.86 10.56
C CYS A 69 -6.35 -4.79 10.89
N ALA A 70 -5.86 -4.11 9.88
CA ALA A 70 -4.94 -2.99 10.03
C ALA A 70 -5.42 -1.79 9.21
N ALA A 71 -5.17 -0.58 9.70
CA ALA A 71 -5.51 0.67 9.03
C ALA A 71 -4.25 1.43 8.61
N VAL A 72 -4.43 2.50 7.85
CA VAL A 72 -3.35 3.38 7.46
C VAL A 72 -2.84 4.23 8.63
N GLN A 73 -1.61 4.74 8.51
CA GLN A 73 -1.01 5.61 9.53
C GLN A 73 -1.78 6.91 9.74
N TYR A 74 -2.24 7.54 8.66
CA TYR A 74 -2.92 8.84 8.64
C TYR A 74 -4.43 8.68 8.50
N SER A 75 -5.09 8.22 9.55
CA SER A 75 -6.54 8.07 9.58
C SER A 75 -7.26 9.43 9.66
N GLY A 76 -8.48 9.51 9.11
CA GLY A 76 -9.36 10.68 9.20
C GLY A 76 -8.97 11.88 8.32
N VAL A 77 -8.04 11.73 7.37
CA VAL A 77 -7.62 12.77 6.41
C VAL A 77 -7.60 12.22 4.98
N GLY A 78 -7.66 13.11 3.98
CA GLY A 78 -7.63 12.71 2.57
C GLY A 78 -8.81 11.82 2.15
N GLY A 79 -9.98 11.97 2.78
CA GLY A 79 -11.16 11.15 2.53
C GLY A 79 -11.16 9.78 3.22
N ARG A 80 -10.18 9.52 4.11
CA ARG A 80 -10.05 8.24 4.82
C ARG A 80 -10.94 8.15 6.04
N GLU A 81 -11.21 6.91 6.42
CA GLU A 81 -11.99 6.54 7.62
C GLU A 81 -11.32 7.02 8.93
N PRO A 82 -12.11 7.12 10.03
CA PRO A 82 -11.61 7.46 11.36
C PRO A 82 -10.52 6.50 11.85
N LEU A 83 -9.85 6.92 12.94
CA LEU A 83 -8.82 6.12 13.61
C LEU A 83 -9.34 4.73 13.99
N PHE A 84 -8.64 3.69 13.55
CA PHE A 84 -8.92 2.31 13.93
C PHE A 84 -8.40 2.03 15.34
N LEU A 85 -9.28 1.53 16.20
CA LEU A 85 -8.97 1.11 17.56
C LEU A 85 -9.30 -0.37 17.73
N ALA A 86 -8.34 -1.15 18.21
CA ALA A 86 -8.42 -2.61 18.21
C ALA A 86 -9.54 -3.17 19.08
N ARG A 87 -9.74 -2.64 20.30
CA ARG A 87 -10.75 -3.18 21.22
C ARG A 87 -12.18 -2.94 20.70
N PRO A 88 -12.59 -1.72 20.32
CA PRO A 88 -13.89 -1.50 19.68
C PRO A 88 -14.10 -2.35 18.41
N ALA A 89 -13.06 -2.50 17.59
CA ALA A 89 -13.15 -3.31 16.37
C ALA A 89 -13.34 -4.80 16.68
N ALA A 90 -12.66 -5.35 17.68
CA ALA A 90 -12.85 -6.73 18.12
C ALA A 90 -14.29 -6.95 18.61
N GLU A 91 -14.87 -6.02 19.39
CA GLU A 91 -16.27 -6.09 19.83
C GLU A 91 -17.26 -6.07 18.66
N VAL A 92 -17.00 -5.29 17.61
CA VAL A 92 -17.81 -5.28 16.38
C VAL A 92 -17.72 -6.63 15.67
N ILE A 93 -16.52 -7.21 15.55
CA ILE A 93 -16.31 -8.53 14.94
C ILE A 93 -17.05 -9.61 15.73
N GLU A 94 -16.91 -9.63 17.04
CA GLU A 94 -17.58 -10.61 17.92
C GLU A 94 -19.10 -10.52 17.81
N ARG A 95 -19.66 -9.32 17.79
CA ARG A 95 -21.12 -9.10 17.76
C ARG A 95 -21.74 -9.41 16.40
N HIS A 96 -21.07 -9.07 15.30
CA HIS A 96 -21.71 -9.08 13.98
C HIS A 96 -21.13 -10.13 13.03
N LEU A 97 -19.83 -10.45 13.11
CA LEU A 97 -19.18 -11.36 12.16
C LEU A 97 -19.10 -12.79 12.69
N VAL A 98 -18.93 -12.98 14.01
CA VAL A 98 -18.98 -14.34 14.61
C VAL A 98 -20.31 -15.04 14.33
N PRO A 99 -21.49 -14.43 14.58
CA PRO A 99 -22.76 -15.08 14.26
C PRO A 99 -22.97 -15.33 12.76
N LEU A 100 -22.43 -14.48 11.90
CA LEU A 100 -22.53 -14.60 10.44
C LEU A 100 -21.69 -15.75 9.88
N LEU A 101 -20.50 -15.95 10.44
CA LEU A 101 -19.51 -16.87 9.88
C LEU A 101 -19.45 -18.22 10.59
N ARG A 102 -19.83 -18.30 11.87
CA ARG A 102 -19.84 -19.56 12.63
C ARG A 102 -20.84 -20.57 12.03
N GLY A 103 -20.36 -21.79 11.78
CA GLY A 103 -21.14 -22.86 11.17
C GLY A 103 -21.32 -22.73 9.67
N ARG A 104 -20.76 -21.70 9.07
CA ARG A 104 -20.91 -21.45 7.64
C ARG A 104 -19.92 -22.28 6.83
N GLU A 105 -20.43 -22.90 5.77
CA GLU A 105 -19.61 -23.53 4.75
C GLU A 105 -19.10 -22.46 3.75
N ILE A 106 -17.81 -22.42 3.52
CA ILE A 106 -17.16 -21.55 2.51
C ILE A 106 -16.61 -22.44 1.39
N THR A 107 -17.14 -22.27 0.20
CA THR A 107 -16.74 -23.00 -1.00
C THR A 107 -15.91 -22.16 -1.94
N ASN A 108 -16.07 -20.84 -1.89
CA ASN A 108 -15.46 -19.87 -2.78
C ASN A 108 -15.06 -18.61 -2.00
N PHE A 109 -13.79 -18.20 -2.15
CA PHE A 109 -13.26 -17.01 -1.47
C PHE A 109 -13.93 -15.73 -1.99
N ARG A 110 -14.01 -15.58 -3.32
CA ARG A 110 -14.47 -14.33 -3.96
C ARG A 110 -15.87 -13.94 -3.52
N ASP A 111 -16.79 -14.90 -3.46
CA ASP A 111 -18.18 -14.65 -3.06
C ASP A 111 -18.27 -14.35 -1.57
N ALA A 112 -17.57 -15.12 -0.71
CA ALA A 112 -17.55 -14.90 0.72
C ALA A 112 -16.92 -13.52 1.07
N ALA A 113 -15.87 -13.13 0.39
CA ALA A 113 -15.21 -11.83 0.58
C ALA A 113 -16.13 -10.66 0.18
N ARG A 114 -16.82 -10.76 -0.95
CA ARG A 114 -17.80 -9.75 -1.39
C ARG A 114 -18.96 -9.58 -0.40
N GLU A 115 -19.44 -10.66 0.16
CA GLU A 115 -20.52 -10.60 1.15
C GLU A 115 -20.06 -9.89 2.43
N VAL A 116 -18.88 -10.24 2.95
CA VAL A 116 -18.29 -9.55 4.12
C VAL A 116 -18.02 -8.08 3.81
N ASP A 117 -17.49 -7.77 2.63
CA ASP A 117 -17.19 -6.39 2.23
C ASP A 117 -18.47 -5.53 2.09
N ALA A 118 -19.58 -6.12 1.69
CA ALA A 118 -20.88 -5.44 1.53
C ALA A 118 -21.68 -5.36 2.82
N LEU A 119 -21.23 -5.97 3.93
CA LEU A 119 -21.99 -6.05 5.17
C LEU A 119 -22.28 -4.66 5.75
N MET A 120 -23.56 -4.41 6.02
CA MET A 120 -24.05 -3.19 6.67
C MET A 120 -24.38 -3.47 8.14
N VAL A 121 -23.85 -2.64 9.04
CA VAL A 121 -24.15 -2.65 10.47
C VAL A 121 -24.69 -1.27 10.85
N ASP A 122 -25.87 -1.22 11.42
CA ASP A 122 -26.55 0.04 11.79
C ASP A 122 -26.62 1.06 10.63
N GLY A 123 -26.82 0.56 9.41
CA GLY A 123 -26.92 1.39 8.20
C GLY A 123 -25.61 1.91 7.63
N GLN A 124 -24.47 1.46 8.17
CA GLN A 124 -23.13 1.83 7.70
C GLN A 124 -22.30 0.59 7.33
N ARG A 125 -21.42 0.71 6.36
CA ARG A 125 -20.44 -0.34 6.09
C ARG A 125 -19.48 -0.49 7.28
N LEU A 126 -19.01 -1.72 7.49
CA LEU A 126 -17.93 -1.95 8.45
C LEU A 126 -16.69 -1.12 8.09
N HIS A 127 -15.95 -0.71 9.12
CA HIS A 127 -14.64 -0.05 8.92
C HIS A 127 -13.78 -0.85 7.93
N PRO A 128 -13.12 -0.20 6.94
CA PRO A 128 -12.34 -0.92 5.92
C PRO A 128 -11.29 -1.86 6.52
N ALA A 129 -10.63 -1.48 7.61
CA ALA A 129 -9.67 -2.36 8.29
C ALA A 129 -10.30 -3.69 8.76
N ILE A 130 -11.57 -3.70 9.22
CA ILE A 130 -12.27 -4.94 9.62
C ILE A 130 -12.51 -5.81 8.38
N ARG A 131 -13.06 -5.21 7.31
CA ARG A 131 -13.29 -5.92 6.04
C ARG A 131 -11.99 -6.48 5.47
N TYR A 132 -10.89 -5.71 5.57
CA TYR A 132 -9.55 -6.09 5.15
C TYR A 132 -9.06 -7.35 5.87
N GLY A 133 -9.07 -7.36 7.21
CA GLY A 133 -8.57 -8.50 7.99
C GLY A 133 -9.43 -9.75 7.87
N VAL A 134 -10.77 -9.60 7.91
CA VAL A 134 -11.68 -10.76 7.81
C VAL A 134 -11.57 -11.44 6.44
N THR A 135 -11.49 -10.67 5.37
CA THR A 135 -11.36 -11.25 4.02
C THR A 135 -9.99 -11.86 3.77
N GLN A 136 -8.93 -11.39 4.44
CA GLN A 136 -7.63 -12.07 4.48
C GLN A 136 -7.73 -13.46 5.11
N ALA A 137 -8.41 -13.56 6.26
CA ALA A 137 -8.61 -14.84 6.94
C ALA A 137 -9.43 -15.81 6.08
N LEU A 138 -10.43 -15.33 5.34
CA LEU A 138 -11.19 -16.14 4.39
C LEU A 138 -10.33 -16.66 3.24
N LEU A 139 -9.43 -15.85 2.69
CA LEU A 139 -8.51 -16.28 1.63
C LEU A 139 -7.54 -17.37 2.14
N ASP A 140 -6.99 -17.19 3.33
CA ASP A 140 -6.12 -18.20 3.96
C ASP A 140 -6.88 -19.50 4.22
N ALA A 141 -8.14 -19.42 4.70
CA ALA A 141 -8.97 -20.59 4.96
C ALA A 141 -9.23 -21.40 3.68
N VAL A 142 -9.60 -20.73 2.58
CA VAL A 142 -9.84 -21.40 1.30
C VAL A 142 -8.54 -22.01 0.75
N ALA A 143 -7.41 -21.31 0.87
CA ALA A 143 -6.13 -21.83 0.43
C ALA A 143 -5.73 -23.10 1.21
N ARG A 144 -5.92 -23.11 2.54
CA ARG A 144 -5.67 -24.28 3.39
C ARG A 144 -6.57 -25.45 3.02
N ALA A 145 -7.87 -25.22 2.89
CA ALA A 145 -8.84 -26.26 2.53
C ALA A 145 -8.55 -26.92 1.17
N ARG A 146 -7.99 -26.13 0.22
CA ARG A 146 -7.58 -26.64 -1.10
C ARG A 146 -6.17 -27.20 -1.12
N GLY A 147 -5.39 -27.08 -0.05
CA GLY A 147 -3.97 -27.43 -0.02
C GLY A 147 -3.13 -26.63 -1.03
N THR A 148 -3.51 -25.38 -1.35
CA THR A 148 -2.87 -24.50 -2.31
C THR A 148 -2.32 -23.23 -1.64
N THR A 149 -1.63 -22.38 -2.39
CA THR A 149 -1.28 -21.04 -1.91
C THR A 149 -2.44 -20.07 -2.11
N MET A 150 -2.50 -19.01 -1.32
CA MET A 150 -3.47 -17.92 -1.52
C MET A 150 -3.37 -17.30 -2.92
N ALA A 151 -2.15 -17.22 -3.49
CA ALA A 151 -1.96 -16.73 -4.85
C ALA A 151 -2.63 -17.62 -5.90
N GLU A 152 -2.59 -18.94 -5.73
CA GLU A 152 -3.29 -19.87 -6.62
C GLU A 152 -4.81 -19.73 -6.49
N VAL A 153 -5.33 -19.56 -5.27
CA VAL A 153 -6.78 -19.28 -5.07
C VAL A 153 -7.19 -18.01 -5.83
N VAL A 154 -6.42 -16.92 -5.70
CA VAL A 154 -6.71 -15.66 -6.42
C VAL A 154 -6.64 -15.87 -7.93
N ARG A 155 -5.57 -16.50 -8.44
CA ARG A 155 -5.43 -16.79 -9.87
C ARG A 155 -6.64 -17.55 -10.42
N ASP A 156 -7.06 -18.57 -9.71
CA ASP A 156 -8.11 -19.49 -10.18
C ASP A 156 -9.51 -18.87 -10.09
N GLU A 157 -9.86 -18.24 -8.96
CA GLU A 157 -11.18 -17.65 -8.76
C GLU A 157 -11.42 -16.35 -9.55
N TYR A 158 -10.36 -15.60 -9.87
CA TYR A 158 -10.43 -14.40 -10.71
C TYR A 158 -10.02 -14.65 -12.15
N ALA A 159 -9.66 -15.89 -12.50
CA ALA A 159 -9.23 -16.30 -13.84
C ALA A 159 -8.16 -15.35 -14.43
N THR A 160 -7.16 -14.98 -13.59
CA THR A 160 -6.17 -13.98 -14.00
C THR A 160 -5.31 -14.47 -15.15
N GLY A 161 -5.03 -15.77 -15.24
CA GLY A 161 -4.12 -16.34 -16.22
C GLY A 161 -2.65 -15.93 -16.06
N ILE A 162 -2.32 -15.19 -14.98
CA ILE A 162 -1.00 -14.62 -14.73
C ILE A 162 -0.10 -15.68 -14.09
N ALA A 163 1.15 -15.75 -14.56
CA ALA A 163 2.17 -16.58 -13.91
C ALA A 163 2.50 -16.04 -12.53
N ILE A 164 2.43 -16.91 -11.50
CA ILE A 164 2.75 -16.54 -10.13
C ILE A 164 4.27 -16.53 -9.96
N VAL A 165 4.86 -15.36 -10.11
CA VAL A 165 6.31 -15.07 -9.97
C VAL A 165 6.51 -13.87 -9.06
N PRO A 166 7.68 -13.71 -8.41
CA PRO A 166 7.98 -12.49 -7.64
C PRO A 166 7.80 -11.23 -8.49
N VAL A 167 7.21 -10.21 -7.89
CA VAL A 167 7.05 -8.88 -8.48
C VAL A 167 8.06 -7.91 -7.87
N PRO A 168 8.40 -6.79 -8.55
CA PRO A 168 9.34 -5.82 -8.02
C PRO A 168 8.98 -5.32 -6.62
N LEU A 169 9.95 -5.34 -5.70
CA LEU A 169 9.79 -4.92 -4.31
C LEU A 169 10.15 -3.45 -4.14
N PHE A 170 9.18 -2.63 -3.72
CA PHE A 170 9.36 -1.22 -3.42
C PHE A 170 9.63 -1.01 -1.94
N VAL A 171 10.74 -0.34 -1.62
CA VAL A 171 11.24 -0.19 -0.25
C VAL A 171 11.24 1.28 0.16
N GLN A 172 10.74 1.55 1.37
CA GLN A 172 10.66 2.90 1.92
C GLN A 172 11.81 3.19 2.90
N SER A 173 12.34 4.42 2.81
CA SER A 173 13.47 4.86 3.63
C SER A 173 13.06 5.32 5.04
N GLY A 174 11.79 5.67 5.26
CA GLY A 174 11.44 6.44 6.43
C GLY A 174 12.26 7.74 6.52
N ASP A 175 12.47 8.24 7.73
CA ASP A 175 13.23 9.47 7.98
C ASP A 175 14.76 9.30 7.87
N ASP A 176 15.29 8.09 8.06
CA ASP A 176 16.72 7.82 7.85
C ASP A 176 17.04 7.61 6.34
N ARG A 177 16.79 8.68 5.60
CA ARG A 177 16.74 8.68 4.13
C ARG A 177 18.06 8.27 3.47
N TYR A 178 19.20 8.57 4.09
CA TYR A 178 20.52 8.32 3.53
C TYR A 178 21.03 6.92 3.87
N THR A 179 21.10 6.57 5.15
CA THR A 179 21.55 5.24 5.59
C THR A 179 20.66 4.12 5.01
N ASN A 180 19.35 4.35 4.95
CA ASN A 180 18.46 3.35 4.42
C ASN A 180 18.57 3.16 2.91
N VAL A 181 18.94 4.18 2.14
CA VAL A 181 19.29 4.00 0.71
C VAL A 181 20.50 3.08 0.55
N ASP A 182 21.53 3.22 1.38
CA ASP A 182 22.68 2.30 1.35
C ASP A 182 22.25 0.85 1.56
N LYS A 183 21.39 0.60 2.57
CA LYS A 183 20.84 -0.75 2.82
C LYS A 183 20.03 -1.28 1.63
N MET A 184 19.21 -0.43 1.00
CA MET A 184 18.42 -0.80 -0.17
C MET A 184 19.31 -1.22 -1.35
N VAL A 185 20.35 -0.45 -1.63
CA VAL A 185 21.30 -0.73 -2.71
C VAL A 185 22.07 -2.03 -2.43
N LEU A 186 22.59 -2.21 -1.20
CA LEU A 186 23.31 -3.42 -0.80
C LEU A 186 22.43 -4.69 -0.83
N LYS A 187 21.12 -4.54 -0.63
CA LYS A 187 20.13 -5.62 -0.72
C LYS A 187 19.48 -5.74 -2.09
N GLU A 188 19.91 -4.94 -3.07
CA GLU A 188 19.40 -4.92 -4.44
C GLU A 188 17.88 -4.76 -4.52
N ALA A 189 17.32 -3.78 -3.79
CA ALA A 189 15.90 -3.44 -3.88
C ALA A 189 15.50 -3.06 -5.31
N ASP A 190 14.35 -3.55 -5.81
CA ASP A 190 13.92 -3.30 -7.19
C ASP A 190 13.43 -1.88 -7.41
N VAL A 191 12.80 -1.28 -6.40
CA VAL A 191 12.26 0.09 -6.42
C VAL A 191 12.60 0.78 -5.10
N LEU A 192 13.15 1.99 -5.19
CA LEU A 192 13.62 2.76 -4.03
C LEU A 192 13.58 4.27 -4.32
N PRO A 193 13.73 5.18 -3.35
CA PRO A 193 13.75 4.96 -1.91
C PRO A 193 12.45 5.30 -1.18
N HIS A 194 11.35 5.72 -1.82
CA HIS A 194 10.20 6.45 -1.30
C HIS A 194 10.58 7.89 -0.87
N GLY A 195 11.56 8.03 0.00
CA GLY A 195 12.22 9.29 0.33
C GLY A 195 11.49 10.17 1.35
N LEU A 196 10.20 9.92 1.62
CA LEU A 196 9.37 10.66 2.60
C LEU A 196 9.52 12.18 2.47
N ILE A 197 9.19 12.75 1.28
CA ILE A 197 9.36 14.19 0.99
C ILE A 197 8.11 14.96 1.44
N ASN A 198 7.81 14.91 2.72
CA ASN A 198 6.62 15.47 3.35
C ASN A 198 6.81 16.87 3.96
N GLU A 199 7.98 17.47 3.82
CA GLU A 199 8.35 18.79 4.36
C GLU A 199 9.03 19.65 3.28
N VAL A 200 8.54 20.89 3.09
CA VAL A 200 9.10 21.81 2.10
C VAL A 200 10.49 22.28 2.51
N ASP A 201 10.63 22.86 3.69
CA ASP A 201 11.86 23.57 4.09
C ASP A 201 13.07 22.63 4.28
N THR A 202 12.87 21.37 4.63
CA THR A 202 13.96 20.44 5.00
C THR A 202 14.20 19.33 3.99
N LYS A 203 13.23 19.02 3.11
CA LYS A 203 13.29 17.87 2.22
C LYS A 203 13.06 18.19 0.74
N LEU A 204 12.18 19.16 0.42
CA LEU A 204 11.91 19.57 -0.96
C LEU A 204 12.78 20.76 -1.38
N GLY A 205 12.85 21.79 -0.54
CA GLY A 205 13.37 23.12 -0.86
C GLY A 205 12.31 24.05 -1.45
N ARG A 206 12.51 25.37 -1.34
CA ARG A 206 11.50 26.38 -1.77
C ARG A 206 11.36 26.49 -3.29
N ASP A 207 12.36 26.02 -4.04
CA ASP A 207 12.35 25.88 -5.49
C ASP A 207 12.52 24.42 -5.93
N GLY A 208 12.37 23.48 -4.98
CA GLY A 208 12.54 22.06 -5.19
C GLY A 208 14.01 21.60 -5.24
N GLU A 209 14.96 22.47 -4.86
CA GLU A 209 16.40 22.25 -4.98
C GLU A 209 16.88 21.10 -4.11
N LEU A 210 16.40 20.96 -2.86
CA LEU A 210 16.82 19.89 -1.95
C LEU A 210 16.41 18.50 -2.45
N LEU A 211 15.25 18.40 -3.12
CA LEU A 211 14.87 17.13 -3.72
C LEU A 211 15.73 16.79 -4.93
N LEU A 212 16.09 17.75 -5.77
CA LEU A 212 17.01 17.51 -6.89
C LEU A 212 18.39 17.05 -6.40
N GLU A 213 18.92 17.69 -5.35
CA GLU A 213 20.16 17.27 -4.70
C GLU A 213 20.06 15.84 -4.15
N TYR A 214 18.95 15.51 -3.49
CA TYR A 214 18.72 14.16 -2.97
C TYR A 214 18.61 13.12 -4.10
N VAL A 215 17.91 13.44 -5.19
CA VAL A 215 17.81 12.56 -6.36
C VAL A 215 19.18 12.31 -6.99
N ALA A 216 20.00 13.37 -7.14
CA ALA A 216 21.38 13.25 -7.64
C ALA A 216 22.24 12.37 -6.71
N TRP A 217 22.12 12.58 -5.38
CA TRP A 217 22.83 11.77 -4.41
C TRP A 217 22.39 10.30 -4.45
N VAL A 218 21.09 9.99 -4.53
CA VAL A 218 20.57 8.62 -4.65
C VAL A 218 21.13 7.95 -5.91
N ARG A 219 21.09 8.64 -7.07
CA ARG A 219 21.66 8.17 -8.33
C ARG A 219 23.13 7.79 -8.18
N ASP A 220 23.94 8.71 -7.66
CA ASP A 220 25.37 8.53 -7.52
C ASP A 220 25.71 7.44 -6.50
N ARG A 221 24.88 7.34 -5.45
CA ARG A 221 25.03 6.31 -4.42
C ARG A 221 24.77 4.92 -4.97
N ILE A 222 23.74 4.74 -5.80
CA ILE A 222 23.47 3.48 -6.49
C ILE A 222 24.66 3.10 -7.38
N ILE A 223 25.14 4.03 -8.21
CA ILE A 223 26.28 3.79 -9.12
C ILE A 223 27.53 3.37 -8.33
N THR A 224 27.75 3.98 -7.16
CA THR A 224 28.95 3.74 -6.33
C THR A 224 28.86 2.42 -5.56
N LEU A 225 27.70 2.06 -5.05
CA LEU A 225 27.54 0.91 -4.11
C LEU A 225 27.09 -0.38 -4.77
N ARG A 226 26.49 -0.33 -5.95
CA ARG A 226 25.98 -1.53 -6.60
C ARG A 226 27.09 -2.56 -6.83
N ALA A 227 26.85 -3.80 -6.40
CA ALA A 227 27.78 -4.91 -6.59
C ALA A 227 27.85 -5.37 -8.05
N ARG A 228 26.73 -5.24 -8.78
CA ARG A 228 26.59 -5.63 -10.18
C ARG A 228 26.34 -4.43 -11.07
N PRO A 229 27.08 -4.23 -12.17
CA PRO A 229 26.89 -3.09 -13.08
C PRO A 229 25.49 -3.03 -13.73
N ASP A 230 24.84 -4.18 -13.89
CA ASP A 230 23.49 -4.33 -14.46
C ASP A 230 22.36 -4.06 -13.45
N TYR A 231 22.65 -3.91 -12.16
CA TYR A 231 21.66 -3.50 -11.18
C TYR A 231 21.18 -2.08 -11.47
N SER A 232 19.93 -1.95 -11.87
CA SER A 232 19.29 -0.70 -12.29
C SER A 232 17.88 -0.59 -11.69
N PRO A 233 17.77 -0.20 -10.42
CA PRO A 233 16.48 -0.06 -9.75
C PRO A 233 15.68 1.09 -10.35
N ARG A 234 14.36 1.06 -10.18
CA ARG A 234 13.50 2.21 -10.45
C ARG A 234 13.52 3.16 -9.25
N LEU A 235 13.57 4.46 -9.51
CA LEU A 235 13.43 5.46 -8.46
C LEU A 235 11.95 5.81 -8.30
N HIS A 236 11.47 5.79 -7.06
CA HIS A 236 10.10 6.18 -6.74
C HIS A 236 10.12 7.06 -5.49
N PHE A 237 9.66 8.31 -5.65
CA PHE A 237 9.62 9.32 -4.58
C PHE A 237 8.18 9.66 -4.26
N ASP A 238 7.79 9.59 -2.98
CA ASP A 238 6.53 10.13 -2.50
C ASP A 238 6.75 11.53 -1.94
N VAL A 239 6.05 12.50 -2.52
CA VAL A 239 6.25 13.92 -2.22
C VAL A 239 5.07 14.58 -1.50
N TYR A 240 4.04 13.83 -1.12
CA TYR A 240 2.96 14.29 -0.23
C TYR A 240 2.30 15.62 -0.67
N GLY A 241 2.23 15.91 -1.96
CA GLY A 241 1.70 17.15 -2.50
C GLY A 241 2.62 18.37 -2.37
N THR A 242 3.81 18.23 -1.77
CA THR A 242 4.71 19.38 -1.50
C THR A 242 5.19 20.09 -2.77
N ILE A 243 5.37 19.38 -3.88
CA ILE A 243 5.71 20.02 -5.17
C ILE A 243 4.59 20.96 -5.61
N GLY A 244 3.33 20.52 -5.49
CA GLY A 244 2.18 21.40 -5.79
C GLY A 244 2.15 22.66 -4.93
N LEU A 245 2.51 22.57 -3.66
CA LEU A 245 2.58 23.74 -2.76
C LEU A 245 3.62 24.76 -3.22
N VAL A 246 4.82 24.32 -3.57
CA VAL A 246 5.93 25.21 -3.98
C VAL A 246 5.68 25.88 -5.34
N PHE A 247 5.00 25.20 -6.24
CA PHE A 247 4.69 25.73 -7.58
C PHE A 247 3.24 26.20 -7.73
N ASP A 248 2.53 26.51 -6.64
CA ASP A 248 1.16 27.06 -6.60
C ASP A 248 0.13 26.21 -7.38
N GLY A 249 0.34 24.90 -7.50
CA GLY A 249 -0.49 23.99 -8.28
C GLY A 249 -0.42 24.21 -9.80
N ASP A 250 0.49 25.04 -10.29
CA ASP A 250 0.66 25.32 -11.73
C ASP A 250 1.22 24.08 -12.43
N VAL A 251 0.37 23.44 -13.23
CA VAL A 251 0.67 22.18 -13.93
C VAL A 251 1.90 22.30 -14.84
N GLU A 252 2.08 23.43 -15.53
CA GLU A 252 3.19 23.62 -16.45
C GLU A 252 4.53 23.80 -15.70
N ARG A 253 4.54 24.57 -14.59
CA ARG A 253 5.70 24.73 -13.73
C ARG A 253 6.09 23.38 -13.09
N VAL A 254 5.10 22.64 -12.59
CA VAL A 254 5.30 21.31 -12.01
C VAL A 254 5.83 20.33 -13.05
N ALA A 255 5.26 20.29 -14.26
CA ALA A 255 5.76 19.44 -15.35
C ALA A 255 7.21 19.76 -15.74
N GLY A 256 7.56 21.06 -15.81
CA GLY A 256 8.91 21.52 -16.04
C GLY A 256 9.89 21.07 -14.96
N TYR A 257 9.48 21.15 -13.68
CA TYR A 257 10.28 20.69 -12.55
C TYR A 257 10.47 19.17 -12.58
N LEU A 258 9.41 18.38 -12.80
CA LEU A 258 9.50 16.92 -12.90
C LEU A 258 10.37 16.47 -14.07
N THR A 259 10.35 17.19 -15.19
CA THR A 259 11.24 16.90 -16.32
C THR A 259 12.71 17.06 -15.91
N ARG A 260 13.07 18.16 -15.19
CA ARG A 260 14.44 18.34 -14.64
C ARG A 260 14.81 17.24 -13.64
N LEU A 261 13.85 16.83 -12.80
CA LEU A 261 14.05 15.75 -11.84
C LEU A 261 14.38 14.42 -12.55
N GLY A 262 13.66 14.11 -13.63
CA GLY A 262 13.95 12.95 -14.47
C GLY A 262 15.35 13.00 -15.10
N GLU A 263 15.77 14.17 -15.63
CA GLU A 263 17.13 14.34 -16.17
C GLU A 263 18.21 14.16 -15.09
N THR A 264 17.96 14.67 -13.87
CA THR A 264 18.86 14.49 -12.72
C THR A 264 19.04 13.03 -12.32
N ALA A 265 17.98 12.24 -12.46
CA ALA A 265 17.98 10.82 -12.07
C ALA A 265 18.66 9.88 -13.08
N LYS A 266 18.88 10.31 -14.32
CA LYS A 266 19.45 9.43 -15.35
C LYS A 266 20.74 8.75 -14.88
N PRO A 267 20.91 7.42 -15.16
CA PRO A 267 20.16 6.63 -16.14
C PRO A 267 18.93 5.91 -15.58
N PHE A 268 18.50 6.16 -14.34
CA PHE A 268 17.41 5.44 -13.69
C PHE A 268 16.04 6.00 -14.08
N ALA A 269 15.06 5.12 -14.28
CA ALA A 269 13.67 5.51 -14.49
C ALA A 269 13.07 6.06 -13.18
N VAL A 270 12.21 7.09 -13.28
CA VAL A 270 11.61 7.77 -12.13
C VAL A 270 10.09 7.72 -12.15
N CYS A 271 9.53 7.49 -10.97
CA CYS A 271 8.13 7.73 -10.64
C CYS A 271 8.06 8.74 -9.48
N VAL A 272 7.12 9.68 -9.54
CA VAL A 272 6.85 10.62 -8.44
C VAL A 272 5.40 10.47 -8.02
N GLU A 273 5.21 10.16 -6.74
CA GLU A 273 3.90 9.90 -6.15
C GLU A 273 3.36 11.14 -5.45
N HIS A 274 2.05 11.34 -5.56
CA HIS A 274 1.29 12.41 -4.91
C HIS A 274 1.89 13.81 -5.10
N VAL A 275 2.11 14.17 -6.37
CA VAL A 275 2.83 15.41 -6.76
C VAL A 275 2.11 16.68 -6.32
N ILE A 276 0.77 16.70 -6.43
CA ILE A 276 -0.13 17.81 -6.08
C ILE A 276 -1.29 17.25 -5.25
N ASP A 277 -1.64 17.89 -4.15
CA ASP A 277 -2.90 17.64 -3.43
C ASP A 277 -3.93 18.71 -3.86
N ALA A 278 -4.93 18.30 -4.62
CA ALA A 278 -5.95 19.20 -5.15
C ALA A 278 -7.18 19.34 -4.22
N GLY A 279 -7.16 18.73 -3.03
CA GLY A 279 -8.16 18.88 -1.97
C GLY A 279 -9.50 18.16 -2.21
N SER A 280 -9.68 17.46 -3.33
CA SER A 280 -10.84 16.61 -3.60
C SER A 280 -10.56 15.63 -4.74
N ARG A 281 -11.30 14.50 -4.77
CA ARG A 281 -11.14 13.47 -5.82
C ARG A 281 -11.26 14.06 -7.23
N ASP A 282 -12.33 14.79 -7.50
CA ASP A 282 -12.60 15.29 -8.86
C ASP A 282 -11.56 16.33 -9.31
N ALA A 283 -11.07 17.17 -8.39
CA ALA A 283 -9.98 18.09 -8.66
C ALA A 283 -8.67 17.36 -8.90
N GLN A 284 -8.38 16.32 -8.09
CA GLN A 284 -7.20 15.48 -8.22
C GLN A 284 -7.14 14.79 -9.57
N VAL A 285 -8.25 14.19 -10.02
CA VAL A 285 -8.36 13.56 -11.35
C VAL A 285 -8.03 14.56 -12.47
N ARG A 286 -8.63 15.76 -12.44
CA ARG A 286 -8.37 16.78 -13.47
C ARG A 286 -6.91 17.25 -13.49
N VAL A 287 -6.35 17.52 -12.30
CA VAL A 287 -4.97 18.02 -12.18
C VAL A 287 -3.96 16.96 -12.65
N PHE A 288 -4.14 15.70 -12.22
CA PHE A 288 -3.24 14.63 -12.62
C PHE A 288 -3.34 14.31 -14.12
N ALA A 289 -4.54 14.29 -14.70
CA ALA A 289 -4.71 14.14 -16.15
C ALA A 289 -4.01 15.25 -16.94
N GLY A 290 -4.14 16.50 -16.49
CA GLY A 290 -3.44 17.65 -17.07
C GLY A 290 -1.92 17.55 -16.95
N LEU A 291 -1.42 17.18 -15.76
CA LEU A 291 0.01 17.00 -15.51
C LEU A 291 0.61 15.90 -16.36
N ARG A 292 -0.09 14.76 -16.48
CA ARG A 292 0.34 13.68 -17.36
C ARG A 292 0.42 14.09 -18.82
N ALA A 293 -0.57 14.87 -19.30
CA ALA A 293 -0.56 15.42 -20.65
C ALA A 293 0.63 16.39 -20.86
N ALA A 294 0.88 17.29 -19.91
CA ALA A 294 2.00 18.24 -19.96
C ALA A 294 3.38 17.53 -19.96
N LEU A 295 3.56 16.48 -19.17
CA LEU A 295 4.78 15.67 -19.17
C LEU A 295 5.00 14.99 -20.54
N ARG A 296 3.95 14.39 -21.12
CA ARG A 296 4.00 13.78 -22.44
C ARG A 296 4.35 14.78 -23.55
N ALA A 297 3.72 15.97 -23.50
CA ALA A 297 3.99 17.03 -24.46
C ALA A 297 5.47 17.51 -24.41
N ARG A 298 6.12 17.40 -23.25
CA ARG A 298 7.54 17.70 -23.05
C ARG A 298 8.49 16.53 -23.43
N GLY A 299 7.94 15.38 -23.79
CA GLY A 299 8.74 14.16 -24.00
C GLY A 299 9.39 13.62 -22.71
N SER A 300 8.84 13.98 -21.55
CA SER A 300 9.36 13.51 -20.26
C SER A 300 9.02 12.04 -20.03
N GLU A 301 9.99 11.25 -19.58
CA GLU A 301 9.83 9.84 -19.21
C GLU A 301 9.44 9.65 -17.73
N VAL A 302 9.34 10.75 -16.97
CA VAL A 302 8.89 10.70 -15.57
C VAL A 302 7.46 10.24 -15.50
N ARG A 303 7.23 9.22 -14.68
CA ARG A 303 5.88 8.69 -14.40
C ARG A 303 5.32 9.34 -13.15
N ILE A 304 4.02 9.54 -13.10
CA ILE A 304 3.33 10.03 -11.92
C ILE A 304 2.43 8.95 -11.33
N ALA A 305 2.44 8.86 -9.99
CA ALA A 305 1.58 7.95 -9.24
C ALA A 305 0.57 8.74 -8.40
N VAL A 306 -0.67 8.27 -8.37
CA VAL A 306 -1.72 8.83 -7.50
C VAL A 306 -1.87 7.95 -6.26
N ASP A 307 -2.04 8.59 -5.08
CA ASP A 307 -2.32 7.97 -3.77
C ASP A 307 -3.59 8.58 -3.14
N GLU A 308 -3.50 9.77 -2.53
CA GLU A 308 -4.62 10.41 -1.87
C GLU A 308 -5.78 10.72 -2.83
N TRP A 309 -7.00 10.71 -2.27
CA TRP A 309 -8.28 10.82 -2.98
C TRP A 309 -8.59 9.63 -3.92
N CYS A 310 -7.78 8.54 -3.82
CA CYS A 310 -7.92 7.30 -4.57
C CYS A 310 -8.01 6.12 -3.59
N ASN A 311 -8.98 6.20 -2.65
CA ASN A 311 -9.04 5.34 -1.46
C ASN A 311 -9.97 4.14 -1.61
N THR A 312 -10.87 4.15 -2.60
CA THR A 312 -11.87 3.09 -2.83
C THR A 312 -11.74 2.52 -4.24
N LEU A 313 -12.37 1.37 -4.49
CA LEU A 313 -12.42 0.80 -5.83
C LEU A 313 -13.10 1.76 -6.81
N GLU A 314 -14.17 2.43 -6.38
CA GLU A 314 -14.91 3.41 -7.15
C GLU A 314 -14.06 4.65 -7.48
N ASP A 315 -13.20 5.09 -6.57
CA ASP A 315 -12.24 6.17 -6.87
C ASP A 315 -11.24 5.72 -7.93
N ILE A 316 -10.68 4.51 -7.79
CA ILE A 316 -9.74 3.93 -8.77
C ILE A 316 -10.38 3.85 -10.16
N GLU A 317 -11.65 3.46 -10.27
CA GLU A 317 -12.38 3.43 -11.53
C GLU A 317 -12.40 4.81 -12.20
N VAL A 318 -12.63 5.89 -11.45
CA VAL A 318 -12.65 7.27 -11.96
C VAL A 318 -11.27 7.70 -12.45
N PHE A 319 -10.21 7.47 -11.66
CA PHE A 319 -8.82 7.78 -12.06
C PHE A 319 -8.38 7.02 -13.30
N VAL A 320 -8.72 5.76 -13.37
CA VAL A 320 -8.40 4.86 -14.50
C VAL A 320 -9.15 5.28 -15.76
N ALA A 321 -10.45 5.58 -15.66
CA ALA A 321 -11.26 6.02 -16.79
C ALA A 321 -10.76 7.35 -17.37
N ALA A 322 -10.30 8.27 -16.52
CA ALA A 322 -9.70 9.53 -16.91
C ALA A 322 -8.26 9.40 -17.40
N GLN A 323 -7.63 8.22 -17.32
CA GLN A 323 -6.19 8.03 -17.60
C GLN A 323 -5.33 9.06 -16.84
N ALA A 324 -5.69 9.35 -15.58
CA ALA A 324 -5.18 10.49 -14.83
C ALA A 324 -3.72 10.34 -14.40
N ALA A 325 -3.23 9.10 -14.20
CA ALA A 325 -1.85 8.83 -13.78
C ALA A 325 -1.25 7.69 -14.58
N ASP A 326 0.06 7.46 -14.47
CA ASP A 326 0.76 6.32 -15.07
C ASP A 326 0.77 5.11 -14.12
N VAL A 327 0.71 5.40 -12.82
CA VAL A 327 0.70 4.42 -11.73
C VAL A 327 -0.46 4.72 -10.79
N ILE A 328 -1.22 3.71 -10.43
CA ILE A 328 -2.26 3.78 -9.40
C ILE A 328 -1.75 3.06 -8.16
N HIS A 329 -1.63 3.78 -7.05
CA HIS A 329 -1.35 3.20 -5.75
C HIS A 329 -2.63 2.55 -5.20
N VAL A 330 -2.68 1.24 -5.22
CA VAL A 330 -3.76 0.45 -4.61
C VAL A 330 -3.42 0.26 -3.14
N LYS A 331 -3.91 1.16 -2.29
CA LYS A 331 -3.63 1.19 -0.85
C LYS A 331 -4.52 0.18 -0.11
N THR A 332 -3.97 -0.99 0.13
CA THR A 332 -4.71 -2.20 0.55
C THR A 332 -5.65 -2.02 1.75
N PRO A 333 -5.30 -1.34 2.86
CA PRO A 333 -6.23 -1.20 3.98
C PRO A 333 -7.41 -0.24 3.72
N ASP A 334 -7.22 0.75 2.83
CA ASP A 334 -8.26 1.74 2.54
C ASP A 334 -9.40 1.13 1.71
N LEU A 335 -9.08 0.18 0.82
CA LEU A 335 -10.07 -0.46 -0.05
C LEU A 335 -11.04 -1.40 0.69
N GLY A 336 -10.76 -1.74 1.93
CA GLY A 336 -11.56 -2.69 2.71
C GLY A 336 -11.31 -4.14 2.30
N GLY A 337 -12.32 -4.89 1.87
CA GLY A 337 -12.13 -6.29 1.51
C GLY A 337 -11.05 -6.49 0.45
N ILE A 338 -10.19 -7.51 0.61
CA ILE A 338 -9.10 -7.78 -0.34
C ILE A 338 -9.59 -8.18 -1.75
N ASN A 339 -10.86 -8.54 -1.89
CA ASN A 339 -11.52 -8.65 -3.20
C ASN A 339 -11.44 -7.32 -3.98
N ASN A 340 -11.63 -6.18 -3.33
CA ASN A 340 -11.50 -4.86 -3.95
C ASN A 340 -10.05 -4.58 -4.37
N THR A 341 -9.07 -4.96 -3.56
CA THR A 341 -7.65 -4.88 -3.93
C THR A 341 -7.36 -5.69 -5.19
N ILE A 342 -7.83 -6.92 -5.27
CA ILE A 342 -7.65 -7.79 -6.44
C ILE A 342 -8.33 -7.18 -7.68
N GLU A 343 -9.58 -6.73 -7.54
CA GLU A 343 -10.34 -6.14 -8.65
C GLU A 343 -9.70 -4.83 -9.13
N ALA A 344 -9.18 -4.00 -8.22
CA ALA A 344 -8.44 -2.78 -8.55
C ALA A 344 -7.17 -3.06 -9.35
N LEU A 345 -6.32 -3.98 -8.87
CA LEU A 345 -5.08 -4.34 -9.56
C LEU A 345 -5.35 -4.84 -10.98
N LEU A 346 -6.36 -5.71 -11.13
CA LEU A 346 -6.75 -6.25 -12.44
C LEU A 346 -7.38 -5.18 -13.35
N LEU A 347 -8.17 -4.27 -12.80
CA LEU A 347 -8.76 -3.15 -13.54
C LEU A 347 -7.66 -2.24 -14.11
N VAL A 348 -6.74 -1.80 -13.26
CA VAL A 348 -5.63 -0.91 -13.64
C VAL A 348 -4.78 -1.56 -14.76
N ALA A 349 -4.44 -2.83 -14.60
CA ALA A 349 -3.66 -3.57 -15.60
C ALA A 349 -4.40 -3.70 -16.94
N ARG A 350 -5.72 -4.01 -16.94
CA ARG A 350 -6.53 -4.09 -18.17
C ARG A 350 -6.59 -2.77 -18.95
N GLN A 351 -6.43 -1.64 -18.27
CA GLN A 351 -6.43 -0.30 -18.88
C GLN A 351 -5.03 0.19 -19.29
N GLY A 352 -4.03 -0.70 -19.21
CA GLY A 352 -2.65 -0.40 -19.62
C GLY A 352 -1.91 0.56 -18.70
N LEU A 353 -2.39 0.76 -17.46
CA LEU A 353 -1.72 1.51 -16.41
C LEU A 353 -0.92 0.56 -15.51
N ALA A 354 0.00 1.09 -14.72
CA ALA A 354 0.72 0.29 -13.75
C ALA A 354 -0.03 0.25 -12.42
N ALA A 355 -0.25 -0.96 -11.91
CA ALA A 355 -0.82 -1.17 -10.58
C ALA A 355 0.31 -1.30 -9.55
N TYR A 356 0.36 -0.38 -8.58
CA TYR A 356 1.22 -0.49 -7.41
C TYR A 356 0.41 -1.11 -6.27
N CYS A 357 0.73 -2.36 -5.90
CA CYS A 357 0.14 -3.02 -4.74
C CYS A 357 0.81 -2.48 -3.48
N GLY A 358 0.27 -1.41 -2.95
CA GLY A 358 0.85 -0.65 -1.86
C GLY A 358 0.32 -1.04 -0.49
N GLY A 359 0.05 -0.05 0.33
CA GLY A 359 -0.42 -0.24 1.70
C GLY A 359 0.11 0.83 2.64
N SER A 360 0.38 0.44 3.88
CA SER A 360 0.82 1.34 4.94
C SER A 360 1.92 0.71 5.79
N SER A 361 2.80 1.56 6.30
CA SER A 361 3.75 1.17 7.36
C SER A 361 3.05 0.59 8.60
N ASN A 362 1.79 0.97 8.80
CA ASN A 362 0.96 0.59 9.95
C ASN A 362 0.22 -0.74 9.76
N GLU A 363 0.65 -1.58 8.84
CA GLU A 363 0.13 -2.93 8.67
C GLU A 363 0.86 -3.95 9.59
N THR A 364 0.58 -5.24 9.42
CA THR A 364 1.23 -6.33 10.16
C THR A 364 2.07 -7.20 9.22
N ASP A 365 2.89 -8.06 9.78
CA ASP A 365 3.61 -9.09 9.01
C ASP A 365 2.65 -10.00 8.24
N ARG A 366 1.51 -10.34 8.86
CA ARG A 366 0.50 -11.21 8.23
C ARG A 366 -0.16 -10.53 7.03
N SER A 367 -0.63 -9.31 7.17
CA SER A 367 -1.25 -8.58 6.05
C SER A 367 -0.26 -8.34 4.91
N ALA A 368 1.02 -8.11 5.24
CA ALA A 368 2.10 -7.98 4.27
C ALA A 368 2.34 -9.26 3.46
N GLN A 369 2.37 -10.43 4.14
CA GLN A 369 2.47 -11.73 3.48
C GLN A 369 1.29 -11.98 2.52
N ILE A 370 0.06 -11.74 2.97
CA ILE A 370 -1.13 -11.92 2.12
C ILE A 370 -1.10 -10.98 0.92
N THR A 371 -0.65 -9.73 1.12
CA THR A 371 -0.48 -8.78 0.02
C THR A 371 0.53 -9.27 -1.02
N ALA A 372 1.61 -9.95 -0.60
CA ALA A 372 2.58 -10.57 -1.52
C ALA A 372 1.90 -11.60 -2.45
N HIS A 373 1.05 -12.48 -1.90
CA HIS A 373 0.28 -13.44 -2.70
C HIS A 373 -0.63 -12.75 -3.73
N ILE A 374 -1.33 -11.70 -3.32
CA ILE A 374 -2.23 -10.93 -4.20
C ILE A 374 -1.43 -10.23 -5.30
N ALA A 375 -0.33 -9.57 -4.96
CA ALA A 375 0.52 -8.88 -5.92
C ALA A 375 1.07 -9.82 -7.00
N MET A 376 1.52 -11.02 -6.61
CA MET A 376 2.01 -12.05 -7.53
C MET A 376 0.89 -12.58 -8.44
N ALA A 377 -0.29 -12.88 -7.88
CA ALA A 377 -1.42 -13.43 -8.63
C ALA A 377 -2.06 -12.43 -9.61
N CYS A 378 -1.93 -11.13 -9.32
CA CYS A 378 -2.45 -10.04 -10.17
C CYS A 378 -1.39 -9.39 -11.06
N GLY A 379 -0.12 -9.80 -10.97
CA GLY A 379 0.98 -9.22 -11.75
C GLY A 379 1.20 -7.74 -11.48
N ALA A 380 1.18 -7.33 -10.21
CA ALA A 380 1.39 -5.94 -9.84
C ALA A 380 2.74 -5.42 -10.36
N ALA A 381 2.80 -4.15 -10.77
CA ALA A 381 4.03 -3.53 -11.26
C ALA A 381 5.10 -3.37 -10.17
N GLN A 382 4.65 -3.28 -8.92
CA GLN A 382 5.47 -3.33 -7.72
C GLN A 382 4.60 -3.62 -6.49
N VAL A 383 5.24 -4.13 -5.42
CA VAL A 383 4.61 -4.35 -4.11
C VAL A 383 5.40 -3.63 -3.02
N LEU A 384 4.71 -3.04 -2.04
CA LEU A 384 5.35 -2.33 -0.94
C LEU A 384 5.99 -3.31 0.05
N ALA A 385 7.25 -3.05 0.40
CA ALA A 385 7.91 -3.67 1.55
C ALA A 385 7.36 -3.08 2.84
N LYS A 386 6.56 -3.84 3.55
CA LYS A 386 5.86 -3.47 4.78
C LYS A 386 5.82 -4.67 5.75
N PRO A 387 5.48 -4.54 7.03
CA PRO A 387 5.16 -3.31 7.76
C PRO A 387 6.39 -2.46 8.09
N GLY A 388 6.14 -1.35 8.81
CA GLY A 388 7.18 -0.45 9.30
C GLY A 388 7.71 0.50 8.23
N MET A 389 8.60 1.38 8.66
CA MET A 389 9.29 2.35 7.80
C MET A 389 10.80 2.05 7.69
N GLY A 390 11.22 0.88 8.17
CA GLY A 390 12.56 0.35 8.03
C GLY A 390 12.74 -0.45 6.73
N VAL A 391 13.98 -0.63 6.32
CA VAL A 391 14.32 -1.41 5.12
C VAL A 391 14.25 -2.91 5.42
N ASP A 392 14.75 -3.29 6.61
CA ASP A 392 15.14 -4.68 6.88
C ASP A 392 13.93 -5.60 7.06
N GLU A 393 12.94 -5.17 7.85
CA GLU A 393 11.75 -5.95 8.18
C GLU A 393 10.86 -6.16 6.95
N GLY A 394 10.50 -5.08 6.27
CA GLY A 394 9.58 -5.13 5.13
C GLY A 394 10.15 -5.95 3.97
N MET A 395 11.45 -5.77 3.64
CA MET A 395 12.11 -6.57 2.62
C MET A 395 12.13 -8.06 2.98
N MET A 396 12.44 -8.39 4.23
CA MET A 396 12.48 -9.77 4.70
C MET A 396 11.09 -10.42 4.63
N ILE A 397 10.05 -9.75 5.15
CA ILE A 397 8.70 -10.31 5.24
C ILE A 397 8.13 -10.53 3.83
N VAL A 398 8.08 -9.49 3.01
CA VAL A 398 7.44 -9.56 1.69
C VAL A 398 8.28 -10.35 0.69
N GLY A 399 9.59 -10.11 0.64
CA GLY A 399 10.50 -10.79 -0.27
C GLY A 399 10.60 -12.28 0.00
N ASN A 400 10.73 -12.68 1.27
CA ASN A 400 10.79 -14.09 1.64
C ASN A 400 9.45 -14.80 1.37
N GLU A 401 8.31 -14.11 1.57
CA GLU A 401 7.01 -14.70 1.26
C GLU A 401 6.85 -14.93 -0.24
N MET A 402 7.20 -13.96 -1.08
CA MET A 402 7.19 -14.14 -2.54
C MET A 402 8.07 -15.33 -2.98
N ALA A 403 9.25 -15.47 -2.37
CA ALA A 403 10.16 -16.60 -2.67
C ALA A 403 9.54 -17.95 -2.28
N ARG A 404 8.90 -18.05 -1.09
CA ARG A 404 8.20 -19.28 -0.65
C ARG A 404 7.05 -19.63 -1.59
N VAL A 405 6.22 -18.65 -1.94
CA VAL A 405 5.08 -18.84 -2.85
C VAL A 405 5.56 -19.35 -4.21
N ALA A 406 6.57 -18.72 -4.79
CA ALA A 406 7.14 -19.14 -6.08
C ALA A 406 7.68 -20.58 -6.02
N ALA A 407 8.38 -20.94 -4.93
CA ALA A 407 8.91 -22.29 -4.74
C ALA A 407 7.79 -23.34 -4.61
N LEU A 408 6.72 -23.04 -3.85
CA LEU A 408 5.59 -23.95 -3.68
C LEU A 408 4.83 -24.17 -4.99
N VAL A 409 4.56 -23.11 -5.74
CA VAL A 409 3.91 -23.18 -7.05
C VAL A 409 4.76 -24.02 -8.03
N ALA A 410 6.07 -23.78 -8.07
CA ALA A 410 6.98 -24.55 -8.92
C ALA A 410 7.07 -26.03 -8.53
N ALA A 411 6.99 -26.34 -7.23
CA ALA A 411 7.02 -27.73 -6.75
C ALA A 411 5.76 -28.50 -7.16
N ARG A 412 4.57 -27.88 -7.11
CA ARG A 412 3.31 -28.49 -7.54
C ARG A 412 3.27 -28.74 -9.06
N GLY A 413 3.82 -27.85 -9.86
CA GLY A 413 3.92 -28.05 -11.32
C GLY A 413 4.84 -29.21 -11.74
N ARG A 414 5.63 -29.77 -10.81
CA ARG A 414 6.53 -30.92 -11.04
C ARG A 414 5.98 -32.23 -10.47
N ALA A 415 4.96 -32.18 -9.62
CA ALA A 415 4.37 -33.39 -9.07
C ALA A 415 3.67 -34.16 -10.22
N PRO A 416 3.90 -35.49 -10.36
CA PRO A 416 3.14 -36.30 -11.31
C PRO A 416 1.65 -36.25 -10.94
N ALA A 417 0.80 -36.12 -11.96
CA ALA A 417 -0.66 -36.09 -11.82
C ALA A 417 -1.20 -37.38 -11.22
#